data_a7b2b23bf745b29c3e895f5711f1f153
#
_entry.id   a7b2b23bf745b29c3e895f5711f1f153
#
_cell.length_a   1.000
_cell.length_b   1.000
_cell.length_c   1.000
_cell.angle_alpha   90.00
_cell.angle_beta   90.00
_cell.angle_gamma   90.00
#
_symmetry.space_group_name_H-M   'P 1'
#
loop_
_entity.id
_entity.type
_entity.pdbx_description
1 polymer ?
#
loop_
_entity_poly.entity_id
_entity_poly.type
_entity_poly.pdbx_seq_one_letter_code
_entity_poly.pdbx_strand_id
1 'polypeptide(L)'
;MINGGWVCALNVRTAGLGGAALGSDEEEVVYLAYVVIDVLTNQVIGEREYAVRPTRRPSEELQTGQPLDVVVQQVDEFVHSLQVDPLSPLFRLVTDGQPPLRQCLHPEACSKDITLPPYYARFHDLRKEYVRAYTLRAVTRSQPPPPDHPNSISDMMGYLGITPYTGDNFYAAEVKDMAAIIQRIIADGFRLELPETIDLVLETGICSKDDEIDGNCIVRARGLPWQSSDQDIAKFFRGLNVAKGGVALCLSPQGRRNGEALVRFVSQEHRDMALKRHKHHIGPRYIEVYRASGEDFLSVAGGATCEAAAFLSRGAQVIVRMRGLPYDATPQQVLEFFSSGEEPVQVLDGADGVLFVRRADGRATGDAFVLFSKEADAPKALARHRKLIGARYIELFRSTTAEVQQVLNRSLESRGQTPGAQELVPVTLVPQHVITSGTAKDCVRLRGLPYEAQVEHILTFLDEFAKNIVMQGVHMVYNAQGHPSGEAFIQMDSEASAFLCAQQKHHRYMTFGKKQRYIEVFQCSGDDMNLVLTGGVGPSPPKVLSPGPVAYYYPALGPTLPPPLLYWGYPTPPVSPAHYYHPPQHPQTMIPEVVSVGGGSPLPLPAPAACPEWPIFMVN
;
A
#
# COMPACT_ATOMS: atom_id res chain seq x y z
N MET A 1 11.30 -36.72 -26.77
CA MET A 1 11.61 -35.70 -27.78
C MET A 1 11.67 -34.35 -27.09
N ILE A 2 12.77 -33.60 -27.27
CA ILE A 2 12.87 -32.24 -26.72
C ILE A 2 11.92 -31.41 -27.62
N ASN A 3 10.82 -30.92 -27.05
CA ASN A 3 9.99 -29.96 -27.78
C ASN A 3 10.85 -28.71 -27.97
N GLY A 4 11.05 -28.30 -29.21
CA GLY A 4 11.75 -27.08 -29.56
C GLY A 4 11.13 -25.84 -28.90
N GLY A 5 11.70 -24.71 -29.09
CA GLY A 5 11.25 -23.42 -28.58
C GLY A 5 12.43 -22.53 -28.26
N TRP A 6 12.13 -21.40 -27.68
CA TRP A 6 13.13 -20.37 -27.40
C TRP A 6 13.10 -19.97 -25.95
N VAL A 7 14.27 -19.64 -25.42
CA VAL A 7 14.43 -19.06 -24.08
C VAL A 7 15.08 -17.69 -24.22
N CYS A 8 14.48 -16.69 -23.65
CA CYS A 8 14.97 -15.33 -23.64
C CYS A 8 15.38 -14.94 -22.22
N ALA A 9 16.67 -14.87 -21.93
CA ALA A 9 17.18 -14.33 -20.69
C ALA A 9 17.03 -12.80 -20.71
N LEU A 10 16.48 -12.24 -19.64
CA LEU A 10 16.29 -10.80 -19.45
C LEU A 10 16.98 -10.35 -18.16
N ASN A 11 17.87 -9.37 -18.30
CA ASN A 11 18.41 -8.62 -17.18
C ASN A 11 17.81 -7.20 -17.16
N VAL A 12 17.37 -6.75 -15.98
CA VAL A 12 16.78 -5.43 -15.74
C VAL A 12 17.61 -4.73 -14.67
N ARG A 13 18.01 -3.49 -14.96
CA ARG A 13 18.71 -2.64 -14.00
C ARG A 13 17.97 -1.33 -13.80
N THR A 14 17.94 -0.88 -12.55
CA THR A 14 17.42 0.43 -12.18
C THR A 14 18.55 1.41 -11.85
N ALA A 15 18.25 2.69 -11.73
CA ALA A 15 19.19 3.72 -11.28
C ALA A 15 19.57 3.59 -9.80
N GLY A 16 19.00 2.63 -9.08
CA GLY A 16 19.13 2.48 -7.64
C GLY A 16 19.70 1.14 -7.20
N LEU A 17 19.00 0.51 -6.23
CA LEU A 17 19.45 -0.70 -5.58
C LEU A 17 19.38 -1.92 -6.52
N GLY A 18 20.32 -2.84 -6.34
CA GLY A 18 20.40 -4.07 -7.12
C GLY A 18 20.23 -5.34 -6.26
N GLY A 19 20.38 -6.50 -6.91
CA GLY A 19 20.30 -7.80 -6.26
C GLY A 19 18.96 -8.05 -5.55
N ALA A 20 18.99 -8.53 -4.31
CA ALA A 20 17.79 -8.82 -3.52
C ALA A 20 16.92 -7.58 -3.18
N ALA A 21 17.49 -6.36 -3.27
CA ALA A 21 16.80 -5.11 -3.02
C ALA A 21 16.32 -4.41 -4.31
N LEU A 22 16.48 -5.03 -5.46
CA LEU A 22 16.08 -4.45 -6.75
C LEU A 22 14.61 -4.03 -6.75
N GLY A 23 14.36 -2.75 -7.11
CA GLY A 23 13.02 -2.15 -7.20
C GLY A 23 12.37 -1.82 -5.85
N SER A 24 13.13 -1.83 -4.73
CA SER A 24 12.62 -1.44 -3.41
C SER A 24 12.77 0.06 -3.10
N ASP A 25 13.36 0.83 -3.99
CA ASP A 25 13.69 2.26 -3.82
C ASP A 25 12.95 3.20 -4.78
N GLU A 26 11.98 2.72 -5.56
CA GLU A 26 11.24 3.45 -6.60
C GLU A 26 12.11 4.05 -7.73
N GLU A 27 13.36 3.63 -7.84
CA GLU A 27 14.22 4.13 -8.93
C GLU A 27 13.86 3.47 -10.27
N GLU A 28 13.95 4.26 -11.35
CA GLU A 28 13.48 3.85 -12.67
C GLU A 28 14.46 2.88 -13.34
N VAL A 29 13.92 2.07 -14.28
CA VAL A 29 14.71 1.19 -15.15
C VAL A 29 15.60 2.05 -16.05
N VAL A 30 16.89 1.72 -16.06
CA VAL A 30 17.92 2.43 -16.88
C VAL A 30 18.56 1.51 -17.91
N TYR A 31 18.42 0.21 -17.77
CA TYR A 31 19.06 -0.74 -18.67
C TYR A 31 18.29 -2.04 -18.77
N LEU A 32 18.15 -2.54 -20.00
CA LEU A 32 17.56 -3.84 -20.34
C LEU A 32 18.52 -4.58 -21.25
N ALA A 33 18.81 -5.85 -20.92
CA ALA A 33 19.64 -6.71 -21.77
C ALA A 33 18.95 -8.06 -22.01
N TYR A 34 19.01 -8.53 -23.25
CA TYR A 34 18.32 -9.74 -23.70
C TYR A 34 19.31 -10.66 -24.42
N VAL A 35 19.21 -11.97 -24.12
CA VAL A 35 19.91 -13.05 -24.84
C VAL A 35 18.88 -14.11 -25.18
N VAL A 36 18.73 -14.40 -26.46
CA VAL A 36 17.80 -15.42 -26.99
C VAL A 36 18.54 -16.69 -27.35
N ILE A 37 18.07 -17.82 -26.84
CA ILE A 37 18.65 -19.16 -27.00
C ILE A 37 17.63 -20.05 -27.71
N ASP A 38 18.06 -20.73 -28.75
CA ASP A 38 17.30 -21.84 -29.37
C ASP A 38 17.50 -23.11 -28.53
N VAL A 39 16.42 -23.65 -28.01
CA VAL A 39 16.45 -24.84 -27.14
C VAL A 39 16.89 -26.11 -27.86
N LEU A 40 16.62 -26.24 -29.17
CA LEU A 40 17.00 -27.42 -29.93
C LEU A 40 18.51 -27.50 -30.17
N THR A 41 19.10 -26.40 -30.58
CA THR A 41 20.53 -26.30 -30.85
C THR A 41 21.36 -25.97 -29.61
N ASN A 42 20.71 -25.46 -28.57
CA ASN A 42 21.30 -24.91 -27.37
C ASN A 42 22.30 -23.77 -27.67
N GLN A 43 22.04 -22.99 -28.71
CA GLN A 43 22.89 -21.89 -29.15
C GLN A 43 22.21 -20.54 -28.93
N VAL A 44 23.00 -19.53 -28.62
CA VAL A 44 22.54 -18.14 -28.64
C VAL A 44 22.29 -17.72 -30.07
N ILE A 45 21.06 -17.29 -30.38
CA ILE A 45 20.65 -16.86 -31.74
C ILE A 45 20.55 -15.33 -31.84
N GLY A 46 20.59 -14.63 -30.73
CA GLY A 46 20.61 -13.16 -30.70
C GLY A 46 20.83 -12.58 -29.33
N GLU A 47 21.42 -11.40 -29.28
CA GLU A 47 21.61 -10.62 -28.08
C GLU A 47 21.40 -9.13 -28.36
N ARG A 48 20.84 -8.38 -27.42
CA ARG A 48 20.62 -6.92 -27.50
C ARG A 48 20.64 -6.29 -26.13
N GLU A 49 21.06 -5.04 -26.13
CA GLU A 49 21.17 -4.19 -24.96
C GLU A 49 20.52 -2.83 -25.26
N TYR A 50 19.82 -2.30 -24.28
CA TYR A 50 19.10 -1.04 -24.41
C TYR A 50 19.33 -0.17 -23.19
N ALA A 51 19.84 1.05 -23.39
CA ALA A 51 19.84 2.08 -22.39
C ALA A 51 18.44 2.73 -22.36
N VAL A 52 17.85 2.81 -21.18
CA VAL A 52 16.53 3.42 -20.96
C VAL A 52 16.73 4.76 -20.26
N ARG A 53 16.08 5.80 -20.78
CA ARG A 53 16.16 7.14 -20.21
C ARG A 53 15.18 7.29 -19.05
N PRO A 54 15.67 7.53 -17.82
CA PRO A 54 14.80 7.82 -16.68
C PRO A 54 14.13 9.19 -16.84
N THR A 55 12.91 9.32 -16.33
CA THR A 55 12.12 10.56 -16.42
C THR A 55 12.19 11.39 -15.14
N ARG A 56 12.36 10.75 -13.97
CA ARG A 56 12.35 11.44 -12.67
C ARG A 56 13.68 12.09 -12.31
N ARG A 57 14.81 11.47 -12.66
CA ARG A 57 16.16 11.95 -12.37
C ARG A 57 17.06 11.73 -13.58
N PRO A 58 16.95 12.56 -14.62
CA PRO A 58 17.84 12.44 -15.76
C PRO A 58 19.28 12.81 -15.33
N SER A 59 20.18 11.81 -15.31
CA SER A 59 21.61 12.07 -15.22
C SER A 59 22.17 12.35 -16.62
N GLU A 60 23.23 13.12 -16.73
CA GLU A 60 23.86 13.42 -18.05
C GLU A 60 24.28 12.16 -18.80
N GLU A 61 24.75 11.14 -18.08
CA GLU A 61 25.18 9.85 -18.64
C GLU A 61 24.02 9.02 -19.22
N LEU A 62 22.80 9.15 -18.67
CA LEU A 62 21.62 8.40 -19.10
C LEU A 62 20.73 9.17 -20.10
N GLN A 63 21.10 10.40 -20.45
CA GLN A 63 20.35 11.18 -21.45
C GLN A 63 20.36 10.56 -22.85
N THR A 64 21.39 9.76 -23.18
CA THR A 64 21.50 9.06 -24.46
C THR A 64 20.53 7.88 -24.58
N GLY A 65 19.94 7.41 -23.48
CA GLY A 65 18.95 6.34 -23.47
C GLY A 65 17.65 6.72 -24.19
N GLN A 66 16.89 5.71 -24.61
CA GLN A 66 15.59 5.88 -25.23
C GLN A 66 14.46 5.77 -24.20
N PRO A 67 13.26 6.34 -24.45
CA PRO A 67 12.10 6.11 -23.61
C PRO A 67 11.74 4.63 -23.52
N LEU A 68 11.19 4.20 -22.37
CA LEU A 68 10.89 2.79 -22.10
C LEU A 68 9.90 2.18 -23.11
N ASP A 69 8.90 2.94 -23.55
CA ASP A 69 7.91 2.50 -24.56
C ASP A 69 8.59 2.18 -25.90
N VAL A 70 9.53 3.02 -26.33
CA VAL A 70 10.32 2.81 -27.55
C VAL A 70 11.21 1.57 -27.41
N VAL A 71 11.86 1.40 -26.24
CA VAL A 71 12.70 0.23 -25.98
C VAL A 71 11.88 -1.06 -26.01
N VAL A 72 10.70 -1.08 -25.39
CA VAL A 72 9.80 -2.23 -25.42
C VAL A 72 9.39 -2.61 -26.85
N GLN A 73 9.10 -1.61 -27.70
CA GLN A 73 8.81 -1.85 -29.12
C GLN A 73 10.02 -2.41 -29.86
N GLN A 74 11.21 -1.84 -29.63
CA GLN A 74 12.44 -2.32 -30.28
C GLN A 74 12.81 -3.75 -29.88
N VAL A 75 12.51 -4.15 -28.64
CA VAL A 75 12.69 -5.55 -28.20
C VAL A 75 11.76 -6.47 -28.98
N ASP A 76 10.51 -6.08 -29.16
CA ASP A 76 9.54 -6.86 -29.92
C ASP A 76 9.99 -7.02 -31.39
N GLU A 77 10.42 -5.93 -32.02
CA GLU A 77 11.01 -5.96 -33.38
C GLU A 77 12.26 -6.83 -33.46
N PHE A 78 13.12 -6.76 -32.44
CA PHE A 78 14.33 -7.59 -32.36
C PHE A 78 13.99 -9.09 -32.32
N VAL A 79 13.07 -9.49 -31.42
CA VAL A 79 12.67 -10.90 -31.29
C VAL A 79 12.05 -11.42 -32.59
N HIS A 80 11.19 -10.63 -33.24
CA HIS A 80 10.61 -10.98 -34.55
C HIS A 80 11.68 -11.08 -35.66
N SER A 81 12.73 -10.26 -35.63
CA SER A 81 13.84 -10.33 -36.60
C SER A 81 14.60 -11.64 -36.54
N LEU A 82 14.57 -12.33 -35.41
CA LEU A 82 15.14 -13.67 -35.21
C LEU A 82 14.22 -14.80 -35.71
N GLN A 83 13.09 -14.47 -36.34
CA GLN A 83 12.03 -15.42 -36.72
C GLN A 83 11.44 -16.17 -35.52
N VAL A 84 11.42 -15.54 -34.36
CA VAL A 84 10.83 -16.02 -33.11
C VAL A 84 9.49 -15.33 -32.89
N ASP A 85 8.45 -16.13 -32.67
CA ASP A 85 7.17 -15.59 -32.22
C ASP A 85 7.14 -15.51 -30.68
N PRO A 86 7.21 -14.31 -30.09
CA PRO A 86 7.21 -14.15 -28.64
C PRO A 86 5.85 -14.48 -27.99
N LEU A 87 4.76 -14.56 -28.77
CA LEU A 87 3.44 -14.98 -28.31
C LEU A 87 3.27 -16.50 -28.30
N SER A 88 4.20 -17.22 -28.89
CA SER A 88 4.21 -18.70 -28.91
C SER A 88 4.30 -19.23 -27.46
N PRO A 89 3.53 -20.28 -27.09
CA PRO A 89 3.69 -20.96 -25.80
C PRO A 89 5.07 -21.63 -25.64
N LEU A 90 5.87 -21.72 -26.72
CA LEU A 90 7.23 -22.22 -26.69
C LEU A 90 8.28 -21.15 -26.43
N PHE A 91 7.90 -19.87 -26.42
CA PHE A 91 8.76 -18.77 -25.99
C PHE A 91 8.73 -18.65 -24.46
N ARG A 92 9.88 -18.64 -23.82
CA ARG A 92 10.04 -18.59 -22.36
C ARG A 92 10.96 -17.45 -21.97
N LEU A 93 10.38 -16.43 -21.33
CA LEU A 93 11.16 -15.36 -20.72
C LEU A 93 11.73 -15.84 -19.38
N VAL A 94 12.99 -15.52 -19.10
CA VAL A 94 13.71 -15.93 -17.87
C VAL A 94 14.37 -14.72 -17.23
N THR A 95 14.22 -14.56 -15.92
CA THR A 95 14.85 -13.50 -15.12
C THR A 95 15.60 -14.06 -13.92
N ASP A 96 16.55 -13.32 -13.38
CA ASP A 96 17.21 -13.64 -12.12
C ASP A 96 16.29 -13.32 -10.94
N GLY A 97 15.48 -14.27 -10.54
CA GLY A 97 14.43 -14.09 -9.54
C GLY A 97 13.21 -13.33 -10.10
N GLN A 98 12.32 -12.94 -9.22
CA GLN A 98 11.07 -12.26 -9.57
C GLN A 98 11.14 -10.72 -9.61
N PRO A 99 12.07 -10.04 -8.90
CA PRO A 99 12.10 -8.58 -8.82
C PRO A 99 12.21 -7.85 -10.16
N PRO A 100 12.98 -8.32 -11.18
CA PRO A 100 13.12 -7.62 -12.44
C PRO A 100 11.78 -7.29 -13.12
N LEU A 101 10.84 -8.22 -13.13
CA LEU A 101 9.51 -7.99 -13.69
C LEU A 101 8.53 -7.45 -12.66
N ARG A 102 8.45 -8.07 -11.48
CA ARG A 102 7.42 -7.74 -10.48
C ARG A 102 7.66 -6.42 -9.75
N GLN A 103 8.92 -6.05 -9.50
CA GLN A 103 9.26 -4.83 -8.75
C GLN A 103 9.75 -3.68 -9.63
N CYS A 104 10.20 -3.95 -10.84
CA CYS A 104 10.75 -2.93 -11.73
C CYS A 104 9.89 -2.69 -12.96
N LEU A 105 9.89 -3.61 -13.93
CA LEU A 105 9.34 -3.34 -15.26
C LEU A 105 7.82 -3.14 -15.26
N HIS A 106 7.03 -4.02 -14.59
CA HIS A 106 5.58 -3.87 -14.53
C HIS A 106 5.10 -2.65 -13.74
N PRO A 107 5.67 -2.32 -12.55
CA PRO A 107 5.34 -1.10 -11.85
C PRO A 107 5.64 0.17 -12.66
N GLU A 108 6.82 0.23 -13.29
CA GLU A 108 7.22 1.39 -14.08
C GLU A 108 6.35 1.55 -15.33
N ALA A 109 6.14 0.48 -16.09
CA ALA A 109 5.25 0.52 -17.24
C ALA A 109 3.83 0.99 -16.85
N CYS A 110 3.30 0.49 -15.72
CA CYS A 110 2.02 0.95 -15.18
C CYS A 110 2.02 2.43 -14.80
N SER A 111 3.10 2.93 -14.21
CA SER A 111 3.21 4.34 -13.80
C SER A 111 3.33 5.31 -14.98
N LYS A 112 3.81 4.82 -16.12
CA LYS A 112 4.01 5.56 -17.38
C LYS A 112 2.91 5.29 -18.41
N ASP A 113 1.84 4.55 -18.04
CA ASP A 113 0.75 4.13 -18.93
C ASP A 113 1.23 3.36 -20.19
N ILE A 114 2.34 2.60 -20.05
CA ILE A 114 2.90 1.76 -21.10
C ILE A 114 2.26 0.38 -21.04
N THR A 115 1.72 -0.08 -22.15
CA THR A 115 1.21 -1.45 -22.29
C THR A 115 2.35 -2.39 -22.66
N LEU A 116 2.71 -3.29 -21.73
CA LEU A 116 3.70 -4.33 -22.04
C LEU A 116 3.08 -5.45 -22.89
N PRO A 117 3.82 -6.01 -23.87
CA PRO A 117 3.42 -7.22 -24.58
C PRO A 117 3.09 -8.37 -23.60
N PRO A 118 2.12 -9.26 -23.96
CA PRO A 118 1.64 -10.31 -23.05
C PRO A 118 2.70 -11.27 -22.53
N TYR A 119 3.78 -11.48 -23.28
CA TYR A 119 4.85 -12.40 -22.87
C TYR A 119 5.64 -11.91 -21.65
N TYR A 120 5.57 -10.62 -21.28
CA TYR A 120 6.14 -10.13 -20.03
C TYR A 120 5.31 -10.52 -18.78
N ALA A 121 4.08 -10.94 -18.97
CA ALA A 121 3.24 -11.41 -17.87
C ALA A 121 3.46 -12.89 -17.52
N ARG A 122 4.30 -13.62 -18.28
CA ARG A 122 4.64 -15.02 -18.03
C ARG A 122 6.14 -15.24 -18.19
N PHE A 123 6.79 -15.65 -17.12
CA PHE A 123 8.25 -15.82 -17.10
C PHE A 123 8.67 -16.97 -16.20
N HIS A 124 9.95 -17.34 -16.26
CA HIS A 124 10.55 -18.31 -15.37
C HIS A 124 11.57 -17.62 -14.46
N ASP A 125 11.53 -17.98 -13.18
CA ASP A 125 12.54 -17.58 -12.20
C ASP A 125 13.74 -18.53 -12.31
N LEU A 126 14.88 -18.03 -12.79
CA LEU A 126 16.09 -18.83 -13.00
C LEU A 126 16.54 -19.53 -11.72
N ARG A 127 16.41 -18.87 -10.55
CA ARG A 127 16.83 -19.46 -9.27
C ARG A 127 15.95 -20.65 -8.90
N LYS A 128 14.65 -20.55 -9.08
CA LYS A 128 13.71 -21.66 -8.82
C LYS A 128 13.93 -22.82 -9.78
N GLU A 129 14.10 -22.52 -11.06
CA GLU A 129 14.35 -23.56 -12.08
C GLU A 129 15.70 -24.27 -11.84
N TYR A 130 16.73 -23.52 -11.46
CA TYR A 130 18.03 -24.06 -11.08
C TYR A 130 17.92 -25.00 -9.88
N VAL A 131 17.30 -24.56 -8.78
CA VAL A 131 17.12 -25.39 -7.57
C VAL A 131 16.34 -26.65 -7.91
N ARG A 132 15.22 -26.54 -8.66
CA ARG A 132 14.42 -27.69 -9.09
C ARG A 132 15.25 -28.71 -9.88
N ALA A 133 16.01 -28.24 -10.89
CA ALA A 133 16.79 -29.10 -11.76
C ALA A 133 17.88 -29.85 -10.99
N TYR A 134 18.63 -29.14 -10.17
CA TYR A 134 19.82 -29.73 -9.53
C TYR A 134 19.54 -30.42 -8.20
N THR A 135 18.47 -30.09 -7.48
CA THR A 135 18.01 -30.90 -6.33
C THR A 135 17.57 -32.29 -6.79
N LEU A 136 16.82 -32.39 -7.88
CA LEU A 136 16.42 -33.66 -8.45
C LEU A 136 17.63 -34.50 -8.92
N ARG A 137 18.62 -33.83 -9.52
CA ARG A 137 19.87 -34.47 -9.96
C ARG A 137 20.73 -34.95 -8.79
N ALA A 138 20.82 -34.19 -7.72
CA ALA A 138 21.57 -34.54 -6.53
C ALA A 138 21.07 -35.85 -5.91
N VAL A 139 19.74 -36.01 -5.80
CA VAL A 139 19.10 -37.24 -5.31
C VAL A 139 19.47 -38.45 -6.20
N THR A 140 19.47 -38.27 -7.54
CA THR A 140 19.72 -39.39 -8.49
C THR A 140 21.20 -39.75 -8.62
N ARG A 141 22.14 -38.84 -8.34
CA ARG A 141 23.58 -39.03 -8.55
C ARG A 141 24.39 -39.02 -7.24
N SER A 142 23.77 -38.99 -6.08
CA SER A 142 24.46 -38.91 -4.77
C SER A 142 25.46 -37.74 -4.67
N GLN A 143 25.13 -36.62 -5.30
CA GLN A 143 25.89 -35.37 -5.23
C GLN A 143 25.33 -34.49 -4.11
N PRO A 144 26.11 -33.56 -3.54
CA PRO A 144 25.56 -32.60 -2.62
C PRO A 144 24.49 -31.75 -3.31
N PRO A 145 23.33 -31.50 -2.65
CA PRO A 145 22.28 -30.67 -3.26
C PRO A 145 22.78 -29.23 -3.42
N PRO A 146 22.22 -28.50 -4.40
CA PRO A 146 22.49 -27.07 -4.49
C PRO A 146 21.95 -26.35 -3.26
N PRO A 147 22.41 -25.14 -2.93
CA PRO A 147 21.78 -24.31 -1.92
C PRO A 147 20.29 -24.11 -2.23
N ASP A 148 19.42 -24.28 -1.25
CA ASP A 148 17.96 -24.12 -1.41
C ASP A 148 17.57 -22.74 -1.94
N HIS A 149 18.39 -21.73 -1.63
CA HIS A 149 18.22 -20.35 -2.10
C HIS A 149 19.57 -19.79 -2.53
N PRO A 150 19.93 -19.89 -3.83
CA PRO A 150 21.14 -19.24 -4.33
C PRO A 150 21.01 -17.73 -4.20
N ASN A 151 22.00 -17.07 -3.59
CA ASN A 151 21.95 -15.63 -3.33
C ASN A 151 22.26 -14.81 -4.59
N SER A 152 22.99 -15.39 -5.55
CA SER A 152 23.47 -14.70 -6.75
C SER A 152 23.63 -15.64 -7.94
N ILE A 153 23.72 -15.04 -9.14
CA ILE A 153 24.14 -15.75 -10.36
C ILE A 153 25.50 -16.40 -10.18
N SER A 154 26.43 -15.69 -9.50
CA SER A 154 27.78 -16.20 -9.24
C SER A 154 27.78 -17.48 -8.40
N ASP A 155 26.89 -17.62 -7.42
CA ASP A 155 26.75 -18.84 -6.62
C ASP A 155 26.31 -20.03 -7.47
N MET A 156 25.35 -19.80 -8.37
CA MET A 156 24.87 -20.82 -9.32
C MET A 156 25.98 -21.26 -10.28
N MET A 157 26.73 -20.29 -10.82
CA MET A 157 27.86 -20.57 -11.71
C MET A 157 28.97 -21.36 -11.00
N GLY A 158 29.30 -20.97 -9.76
CA GLY A 158 30.30 -21.67 -8.95
C GLY A 158 29.94 -23.13 -8.73
N TYR A 159 28.69 -23.44 -8.38
CA TYR A 159 28.21 -24.81 -8.23
C TYR A 159 28.26 -25.62 -9.55
N LEU A 160 27.96 -24.97 -10.68
CA LEU A 160 27.96 -25.60 -12.00
C LEU A 160 29.34 -25.67 -12.64
N GLY A 161 30.36 -25.06 -12.07
CA GLY A 161 31.70 -24.95 -12.62
C GLY A 161 31.75 -24.16 -13.94
N ILE A 162 30.90 -23.14 -14.07
CA ILE A 162 30.85 -22.25 -15.24
C ILE A 162 31.76 -21.04 -14.96
N THR A 163 32.63 -20.72 -15.93
CA THR A 163 33.48 -19.54 -15.85
C THR A 163 32.66 -18.29 -16.18
N PRO A 164 32.69 -17.23 -15.33
CA PRO A 164 32.00 -15.98 -15.61
C PRO A 164 32.49 -15.33 -16.92
N TYR A 165 31.57 -14.65 -17.60
CA TYR A 165 31.90 -13.86 -18.77
C TYR A 165 32.80 -12.68 -18.40
N THR A 166 33.90 -12.49 -19.14
CA THR A 166 34.92 -11.47 -18.88
C THR A 166 34.90 -10.38 -19.97
N GLY A 167 33.79 -9.73 -20.21
CA GLY A 167 33.68 -8.61 -21.14
C GLY A 167 33.72 -7.25 -20.45
N ASP A 168 33.97 -6.19 -21.22
CA ASP A 168 34.10 -4.82 -20.71
C ASP A 168 32.77 -4.21 -20.21
N ASN A 169 31.63 -4.74 -20.68
CA ASN A 169 30.31 -4.29 -20.24
C ASN A 169 29.77 -5.15 -19.10
N PHE A 170 29.80 -4.60 -17.89
CA PHE A 170 29.32 -5.28 -16.69
C PHE A 170 27.83 -5.70 -16.80
N TYR A 171 26.97 -4.86 -17.40
CA TYR A 171 25.53 -5.16 -17.51
C TYR A 171 25.23 -6.27 -18.51
N ALA A 172 26.01 -6.33 -19.60
CA ALA A 172 25.94 -7.42 -20.56
C ALA A 172 26.50 -8.74 -19.99
N ALA A 173 27.51 -8.66 -19.13
CA ALA A 173 28.11 -9.84 -18.51
C ALA A 173 27.05 -10.67 -17.75
N GLU A 174 26.21 -10.03 -16.95
CA GLU A 174 25.23 -10.73 -16.11
C GLU A 174 24.17 -11.49 -16.94
N VAL A 175 23.65 -10.92 -18.03
CA VAL A 175 22.69 -11.63 -18.88
C VAL A 175 23.36 -12.79 -19.65
N LYS A 176 24.64 -12.67 -19.98
CA LYS A 176 25.41 -13.75 -20.60
C LYS A 176 25.69 -14.88 -19.62
N ASP A 177 25.99 -14.55 -18.37
CA ASP A 177 26.13 -15.52 -17.29
C ASP A 177 24.80 -16.26 -17.02
N MET A 178 23.69 -15.55 -17.02
CA MET A 178 22.35 -16.18 -16.99
C MET A 178 22.13 -17.13 -18.17
N ALA A 179 22.49 -16.70 -19.38
CA ALA A 179 22.39 -17.53 -20.59
C ALA A 179 23.24 -18.81 -20.49
N ALA A 180 24.46 -18.69 -19.95
CA ALA A 180 25.35 -19.85 -19.74
C ALA A 180 24.76 -20.86 -18.74
N ILE A 181 24.13 -20.39 -17.66
CA ILE A 181 23.41 -21.25 -16.70
C ILE A 181 22.22 -21.93 -17.39
N ILE A 182 21.42 -21.20 -18.16
CA ILE A 182 20.27 -21.73 -18.91
C ILE A 182 20.74 -22.81 -19.92
N GLN A 183 21.80 -22.54 -20.69
CA GLN A 183 22.37 -23.49 -21.62
C GLN A 183 22.87 -24.76 -20.89
N ARG A 184 23.43 -24.61 -19.69
CA ARG A 184 23.85 -25.76 -18.88
C ARG A 184 22.66 -26.58 -18.39
N ILE A 185 21.58 -25.94 -17.95
CA ILE A 185 20.32 -26.60 -17.54
C ILE A 185 19.76 -27.42 -18.72
N ILE A 186 19.72 -26.83 -19.93
CA ILE A 186 19.26 -27.49 -21.17
C ILE A 186 20.19 -28.67 -21.55
N ALA A 187 21.51 -28.44 -21.51
CA ALA A 187 22.51 -29.48 -21.84
C ALA A 187 22.46 -30.67 -20.88
N ASP A 188 22.14 -30.42 -19.61
CA ASP A 188 21.94 -31.46 -18.61
C ASP A 188 20.59 -32.20 -18.73
N GLY A 189 19.78 -31.86 -19.75
CA GLY A 189 18.52 -32.53 -20.10
C GLY A 189 17.29 -32.02 -19.34
N PHE A 190 17.41 -30.93 -18.59
CA PHE A 190 16.28 -30.33 -17.87
C PHE A 190 15.52 -29.36 -18.77
N ARG A 191 14.24 -29.13 -18.39
CA ARG A 191 13.35 -28.14 -19.01
C ARG A 191 12.92 -27.12 -18.01
N LEU A 192 12.62 -25.92 -18.46
CA LEU A 192 11.97 -24.90 -17.64
C LEU A 192 10.48 -25.24 -17.53
N GLU A 193 9.99 -25.50 -16.32
CA GLU A 193 8.64 -26.06 -16.07
C GLU A 193 7.79 -25.28 -15.07
N LEU A 194 8.38 -24.33 -14.35
CA LEU A 194 7.71 -23.54 -13.32
C LEU A 194 7.51 -22.09 -13.79
N PRO A 195 6.55 -21.83 -14.69
CA PRO A 195 6.28 -20.45 -15.10
C PRO A 195 5.61 -19.67 -13.97
N GLU A 196 6.12 -18.49 -13.74
CA GLU A 196 5.49 -17.45 -12.94
C GLU A 196 4.52 -16.65 -13.82
N THR A 197 3.38 -16.25 -13.27
CA THR A 197 2.41 -15.37 -13.95
C THR A 197 2.21 -14.08 -13.19
N ILE A 198 1.97 -13.00 -13.92
CA ILE A 198 1.62 -11.70 -13.36
C ILE A 198 0.18 -11.39 -13.74
N ASP A 199 -0.70 -11.34 -12.74
CA ASP A 199 -2.10 -11.03 -12.93
C ASP A 199 -2.26 -9.52 -13.13
N LEU A 200 -2.80 -9.13 -14.27
CA LEU A 200 -3.00 -7.72 -14.64
C LEU A 200 -4.39 -7.21 -14.25
N VAL A 201 -5.32 -8.12 -13.96
CA VAL A 201 -6.71 -7.83 -13.63
C VAL A 201 -6.98 -8.19 -12.17
N LEU A 202 -7.56 -7.23 -11.44
CA LEU A 202 -8.03 -7.48 -10.08
C LEU A 202 -9.36 -8.25 -10.12
N GLU A 203 -9.39 -9.45 -9.55
CA GLU A 203 -10.60 -10.25 -9.47
C GLU A 203 -11.43 -9.87 -8.23
N THR A 204 -12.72 -9.63 -8.43
CA THR A 204 -13.68 -9.47 -7.34
C THR A 204 -13.97 -10.81 -6.68
N GLY A 205 -14.18 -10.80 -5.36
CA GLY A 205 -14.49 -12.02 -4.61
C GLY A 205 -15.16 -11.71 -3.28
N ILE A 206 -15.94 -12.69 -2.80
CA ILE A 206 -16.62 -12.64 -1.51
C ILE A 206 -15.73 -13.37 -0.50
N CYS A 207 -15.62 -12.82 0.70
CA CYS A 207 -14.95 -13.44 1.84
C CYS A 207 -15.98 -13.68 2.94
N SER A 208 -16.07 -14.90 3.47
CA SER A 208 -16.87 -15.22 4.66
C SER A 208 -16.07 -14.94 5.93
N LYS A 209 -16.75 -14.70 7.05
CA LYS A 209 -16.09 -14.64 8.36
C LYS A 209 -15.47 -15.98 8.78
N ASP A 210 -15.99 -17.07 8.23
CA ASP A 210 -15.55 -18.44 8.55
C ASP A 210 -14.47 -18.96 7.59
N ASP A 211 -14.00 -18.12 6.63
CA ASP A 211 -12.95 -18.51 5.73
C ASP A 211 -11.61 -18.62 6.48
N GLU A 212 -10.88 -19.71 6.22
CA GLU A 212 -9.50 -19.84 6.71
C GLU A 212 -8.56 -19.07 5.80
N ILE A 213 -7.88 -18.05 6.36
CA ILE A 213 -6.98 -17.17 5.63
C ILE A 213 -5.55 -17.26 6.19
N ASP A 214 -4.60 -17.59 5.31
CA ASP A 214 -3.19 -17.55 5.66
C ASP A 214 -2.75 -16.11 5.98
N GLY A 215 -2.47 -15.83 7.24
CA GLY A 215 -1.98 -14.53 7.72
C GLY A 215 -0.62 -14.14 7.15
N ASN A 216 0.15 -15.12 6.61
CA ASN A 216 1.44 -14.82 5.99
C ASN A 216 1.33 -14.12 4.64
N CYS A 217 0.14 -14.02 4.05
CA CYS A 217 -0.09 -13.44 2.74
C CYS A 217 -0.67 -12.02 2.78
N ILE A 218 -0.76 -11.36 3.95
CA ILE A 218 -1.51 -10.12 4.13
C ILE A 218 -0.60 -8.96 4.51
N VAL A 219 -0.88 -7.79 3.91
CA VAL A 219 -0.32 -6.50 4.33
C VAL A 219 -1.42 -5.51 4.68
N ARG A 220 -1.09 -4.55 5.52
CA ARG A 220 -1.85 -3.33 5.79
C ARG A 220 -1.14 -2.17 5.14
N ALA A 221 -1.83 -1.44 4.25
CA ALA A 221 -1.38 -0.21 3.64
C ALA A 221 -2.02 0.99 4.34
N ARG A 222 -1.24 2.00 4.72
CA ARG A 222 -1.68 3.22 5.42
C ARG A 222 -1.22 4.46 4.68
N GLY A 223 -1.96 5.55 4.82
CA GLY A 223 -1.63 6.83 4.17
C GLY A 223 -2.25 6.98 2.80
N LEU A 224 -3.17 6.08 2.41
CA LEU A 224 -3.86 6.12 1.13
C LEU A 224 -4.66 7.44 0.98
N PRO A 225 -4.70 8.01 -0.22
CA PRO A 225 -5.66 9.06 -0.53
C PRO A 225 -7.10 8.57 -0.23
N TRP A 226 -7.93 9.46 0.30
CA TRP A 226 -9.31 9.10 0.71
C TRP A 226 -10.19 8.62 -0.46
N GLN A 227 -9.84 9.04 -1.66
CA GLN A 227 -10.55 8.67 -2.89
C GLN A 227 -10.00 7.40 -3.52
N SER A 228 -8.91 6.82 -2.98
CA SER A 228 -8.31 5.61 -3.55
C SER A 228 -9.32 4.50 -3.70
N SER A 229 -9.34 3.93 -4.90
CA SER A 229 -10.12 2.75 -5.23
C SER A 229 -9.30 1.47 -5.01
N ASP A 230 -9.94 0.31 -5.14
CA ASP A 230 -9.29 -0.99 -5.21
C ASP A 230 -8.30 -1.06 -6.39
N GLN A 231 -8.63 -0.42 -7.53
CA GLN A 231 -7.76 -0.35 -8.69
C GLN A 231 -6.50 0.48 -8.43
N ASP A 232 -6.60 1.59 -7.68
CA ASP A 232 -5.43 2.38 -7.30
C ASP A 232 -4.49 1.58 -6.40
N ILE A 233 -5.05 0.76 -5.50
CA ILE A 233 -4.27 -0.15 -4.66
C ILE A 233 -3.64 -1.26 -5.50
N ALA A 234 -4.37 -1.85 -6.44
CA ALA A 234 -3.84 -2.84 -7.36
C ALA A 234 -2.73 -2.25 -8.26
N LYS A 235 -2.86 -1.00 -8.70
CA LYS A 235 -1.80 -0.27 -9.42
C LYS A 235 -0.57 -0.02 -8.54
N PHE A 236 -0.76 0.35 -7.28
CA PHE A 236 0.35 0.52 -6.33
C PHE A 236 1.14 -0.79 -6.12
N PHE A 237 0.45 -1.93 -6.11
CA PHE A 237 1.06 -3.26 -6.02
C PHE A 237 1.25 -3.95 -7.37
N ARG A 238 1.26 -3.19 -8.48
CA ARG A 238 1.43 -3.75 -9.84
C ARG A 238 2.64 -4.68 -9.93
N GLY A 239 2.46 -5.83 -10.58
CA GLY A 239 3.44 -6.91 -10.67
C GLY A 239 3.28 -7.98 -9.58
N LEU A 240 2.54 -7.71 -8.50
CA LEU A 240 2.23 -8.68 -7.46
C LEU A 240 0.80 -9.19 -7.63
N ASN A 241 0.60 -10.49 -7.50
CA ASN A 241 -0.72 -11.09 -7.67
C ASN A 241 -1.54 -10.94 -6.38
N VAL A 242 -2.59 -10.15 -6.46
CA VAL A 242 -3.57 -9.99 -5.40
C VAL A 242 -4.56 -11.16 -5.47
N ALA A 243 -4.83 -11.80 -4.35
CA ALA A 243 -5.80 -12.87 -4.29
C ALA A 243 -7.22 -12.37 -4.65
N LYS A 244 -8.07 -13.26 -5.15
CA LYS A 244 -9.47 -12.94 -5.46
C LYS A 244 -10.18 -12.31 -4.27
N GLY A 245 -10.80 -11.13 -4.47
CA GLY A 245 -11.39 -10.34 -3.39
C GLY A 245 -10.40 -9.83 -2.34
N GLY A 246 -9.10 -9.82 -2.67
CA GLY A 246 -8.01 -9.56 -1.73
C GLY A 246 -7.78 -8.09 -1.38
N VAL A 247 -8.57 -7.14 -1.89
CA VAL A 247 -8.46 -5.72 -1.51
C VAL A 247 -9.62 -5.33 -0.59
N ALA A 248 -9.31 -4.97 0.64
CA ALA A 248 -10.28 -4.55 1.65
C ALA A 248 -9.96 -3.12 2.13
N LEU A 249 -10.70 -2.14 1.58
CA LEU A 249 -10.63 -0.75 2.03
C LEU A 249 -11.25 -0.62 3.42
N CYS A 250 -10.51 -0.05 4.38
CA CYS A 250 -10.98 0.10 5.75
C CYS A 250 -11.87 1.34 5.91
N LEU A 251 -12.95 1.19 6.66
CA LEU A 251 -13.89 2.27 6.96
C LEU A 251 -13.76 2.70 8.42
N SER A 252 -13.89 4.01 8.66
CA SER A 252 -14.06 4.58 10.00
C SER A 252 -15.40 4.14 10.61
N PRO A 253 -15.64 4.32 11.92
CA PRO A 253 -16.94 4.04 12.55
C PRO A 253 -18.12 4.69 11.85
N GLN A 254 -17.92 5.85 11.21
CA GLN A 254 -18.95 6.59 10.46
C GLN A 254 -19.15 6.06 9.02
N GLY A 255 -18.55 4.93 8.66
CA GLY A 255 -18.66 4.34 7.33
C GLY A 255 -17.95 5.11 6.22
N ARG A 256 -16.97 5.97 6.56
CA ARG A 256 -16.10 6.67 5.60
C ARG A 256 -14.75 5.98 5.54
N ARG A 257 -14.10 5.99 4.39
CA ARG A 257 -12.74 5.46 4.25
C ARG A 257 -11.78 6.18 5.20
N ASN A 258 -10.91 5.43 5.87
CA ASN A 258 -9.95 5.97 6.85
C ASN A 258 -8.52 6.11 6.30
N GLY A 259 -8.30 5.85 5.00
CA GLY A 259 -6.97 5.90 4.37
C GLY A 259 -6.13 4.66 4.63
N GLU A 260 -6.76 3.56 5.06
CA GLU A 260 -6.12 2.26 5.20
C GLU A 260 -6.78 1.21 4.30
N ALA A 261 -6.00 0.22 3.91
CA ALA A 261 -6.49 -0.99 3.25
C ALA A 261 -5.73 -2.22 3.74
N LEU A 262 -6.38 -3.35 3.74
CA LEU A 262 -5.76 -4.66 3.87
C LEU A 262 -5.70 -5.31 2.50
N VAL A 263 -4.56 -5.89 2.16
CA VAL A 263 -4.35 -6.54 0.87
C VAL A 263 -3.84 -7.95 1.09
N ARG A 264 -4.58 -8.94 0.55
CA ARG A 264 -4.23 -10.36 0.56
C ARG A 264 -3.61 -10.73 -0.79
N PHE A 265 -2.40 -11.23 -0.77
CA PHE A 265 -1.70 -11.75 -1.94
C PHE A 265 -1.90 -13.27 -2.08
N VAL A 266 -1.55 -13.81 -3.24
CA VAL A 266 -1.66 -15.26 -3.52
C VAL A 266 -0.61 -16.08 -2.77
N SER A 267 0.48 -15.48 -2.30
CA SER A 267 1.56 -16.16 -1.57
C SER A 267 2.31 -15.23 -0.61
N GLN A 268 3.02 -15.84 0.32
CA GLN A 268 3.95 -15.15 1.21
C GLN A 268 5.05 -14.40 0.44
N GLU A 269 5.56 -14.97 -0.65
CA GLU A 269 6.59 -14.35 -1.48
C GLU A 269 6.12 -13.01 -2.05
N HIS A 270 4.88 -12.95 -2.55
CA HIS A 270 4.27 -11.70 -3.02
C HIS A 270 4.08 -10.69 -1.88
N ARG A 271 3.65 -11.15 -0.70
CA ARG A 271 3.56 -10.31 0.48
C ARG A 271 4.93 -9.72 0.89
N ASP A 272 6.00 -10.52 0.85
CA ASP A 272 7.33 -10.05 1.22
C ASP A 272 7.88 -9.02 0.20
N MET A 273 7.56 -9.19 -1.08
CA MET A 273 7.81 -8.15 -2.08
C MET A 273 6.95 -6.90 -1.86
N ALA A 274 5.70 -7.04 -1.45
CA ALA A 274 4.84 -5.90 -1.13
C ALA A 274 5.37 -5.07 0.05
N LEU A 275 5.96 -5.71 1.06
CA LEU A 275 6.59 -5.02 2.19
C LEU A 275 7.77 -4.14 1.76
N LYS A 276 8.48 -4.49 0.68
CA LYS A 276 9.57 -3.68 0.13
C LYS A 276 9.08 -2.35 -0.46
N ARG A 277 7.77 -2.22 -0.74
CA ARG A 277 7.15 -0.96 -1.18
C ARG A 277 6.75 -0.03 -0.03
N HIS A 278 7.22 -0.32 1.18
CA HIS A 278 7.05 0.58 2.32
C HIS A 278 7.65 1.96 2.01
N LYS A 279 6.85 3.01 2.13
CA LYS A 279 7.15 4.41 1.78
C LYS A 279 7.23 4.74 0.30
N HIS A 280 6.85 3.86 -0.61
CA HIS A 280 6.58 4.22 -1.99
C HIS A 280 5.36 5.13 -2.10
N HIS A 281 5.21 5.83 -3.23
CA HIS A 281 4.24 6.90 -3.39
C HIS A 281 3.01 6.53 -4.21
N ILE A 282 1.86 7.06 -3.79
CA ILE A 282 0.67 7.23 -4.65
C ILE A 282 0.44 8.74 -4.79
N GLY A 283 0.73 9.28 -5.97
CA GLY A 283 0.75 10.73 -6.15
C GLY A 283 1.70 11.41 -5.15
N PRO A 284 1.26 12.43 -4.41
CA PRO A 284 2.11 13.14 -3.45
C PRO A 284 2.24 12.44 -2.09
N ARG A 285 1.59 11.29 -1.88
CA ARG A 285 1.55 10.60 -0.58
C ARG A 285 2.45 9.38 -0.56
N TYR A 286 3.31 9.25 0.44
CA TYR A 286 3.98 7.99 0.73
C TYR A 286 3.02 7.04 1.47
N ILE A 287 3.11 5.77 1.12
CA ILE A 287 2.29 4.71 1.68
C ILE A 287 3.13 3.85 2.61
N GLU A 288 2.65 3.67 3.83
CA GLU A 288 3.26 2.77 4.78
C GLU A 288 2.66 1.37 4.62
N VAL A 289 3.52 0.38 4.45
CA VAL A 289 3.11 -1.02 4.25
C VAL A 289 3.67 -1.86 5.39
N TYR A 290 2.78 -2.57 6.11
CA TYR A 290 3.09 -3.40 7.25
C TYR A 290 2.48 -4.79 7.10
N ARG A 291 3.01 -5.78 7.82
CA ARG A 291 2.37 -7.09 7.96
C ARG A 291 1.04 -6.96 8.69
N ALA A 292 0.07 -7.77 8.31
CA ALA A 292 -1.21 -7.88 8.98
C ALA A 292 -1.60 -9.36 9.12
N SER A 293 -2.54 -9.66 10.03
CA SER A 293 -3.01 -11.03 10.27
C SER A 293 -4.20 -11.41 9.40
N GLY A 294 -4.51 -12.71 9.33
CA GLY A 294 -5.75 -13.22 8.73
C GLY A 294 -6.99 -12.69 9.44
N GLU A 295 -6.94 -12.57 10.76
CA GLU A 295 -8.01 -12.01 11.57
C GLU A 295 -8.27 -10.53 11.27
N ASP A 296 -7.21 -9.73 11.09
CA ASP A 296 -7.34 -8.34 10.64
C ASP A 296 -8.12 -8.27 9.31
N PHE A 297 -7.76 -9.14 8.35
CA PHE A 297 -8.41 -9.17 7.04
C PHE A 297 -9.87 -9.60 7.16
N LEU A 298 -10.16 -10.68 7.90
CA LEU A 298 -11.52 -11.18 8.12
C LEU A 298 -12.42 -10.18 8.87
N SER A 299 -11.85 -9.42 9.81
CA SER A 299 -12.59 -8.37 10.53
C SER A 299 -13.11 -7.27 9.61
N VAL A 300 -12.39 -7.02 8.49
CA VAL A 300 -12.73 -5.97 7.52
C VAL A 300 -13.50 -6.55 6.32
N ALA A 301 -13.04 -7.66 5.75
CA ALA A 301 -13.57 -8.24 4.52
C ALA A 301 -14.62 -9.31 4.75
N GLY A 302 -14.65 -9.93 5.93
CA GLY A 302 -15.53 -11.07 6.22
C GLY A 302 -16.99 -10.67 6.33
N GLY A 303 -17.85 -11.28 5.49
CA GLY A 303 -19.30 -11.08 5.49
C GLY A 303 -20.01 -12.06 6.39
N ALA A 304 -21.04 -11.57 7.10
CA ALA A 304 -21.92 -12.38 7.94
C ALA A 304 -23.39 -12.34 7.48
N THR A 305 -23.72 -11.61 6.38
CA THR A 305 -25.09 -11.38 5.96
C THR A 305 -25.44 -12.14 4.69
N CYS A 306 -26.56 -12.86 4.70
CA CYS A 306 -27.12 -13.50 3.49
C CYS A 306 -27.47 -12.46 2.41
N GLU A 307 -27.88 -11.24 2.82
CA GLU A 307 -28.23 -10.14 1.92
C GLU A 307 -27.01 -9.67 1.12
N ALA A 308 -25.86 -9.45 1.80
CA ALA A 308 -24.61 -9.11 1.12
C ALA A 308 -24.15 -10.23 0.19
N ALA A 309 -24.20 -11.48 0.65
CA ALA A 309 -23.81 -12.63 -0.16
C ALA A 309 -24.69 -12.76 -1.42
N ALA A 310 -25.99 -12.63 -1.30
CA ALA A 310 -26.94 -12.69 -2.42
C ALA A 310 -26.73 -11.54 -3.41
N PHE A 311 -26.46 -10.34 -2.92
CA PHE A 311 -26.17 -9.18 -3.76
C PHE A 311 -24.84 -9.35 -4.52
N LEU A 312 -23.78 -9.78 -3.84
CA LEU A 312 -22.44 -9.91 -4.41
C LEU A 312 -22.28 -11.13 -5.32
N SER A 313 -23.09 -12.18 -5.15
CA SER A 313 -23.04 -13.41 -5.97
C SER A 313 -23.47 -13.21 -7.43
N ARG A 314 -24.00 -12.04 -7.79
CA ARG A 314 -24.45 -11.70 -9.15
C ARG A 314 -23.32 -11.54 -10.17
N GLY A 315 -22.05 -11.60 -9.73
CA GLY A 315 -20.89 -11.61 -10.63
C GLY A 315 -20.53 -10.27 -11.26
N ALA A 316 -20.84 -9.15 -10.58
CA ALA A 316 -20.47 -7.83 -11.03
C ALA A 316 -18.95 -7.64 -11.05
N GLN A 317 -18.44 -6.95 -12.08
CA GLN A 317 -17.04 -6.51 -12.14
C GLN A 317 -16.81 -5.17 -11.41
N VAL A 318 -17.85 -4.34 -11.34
CA VAL A 318 -17.79 -3.01 -10.75
C VAL A 318 -18.91 -2.84 -9.74
N ILE A 319 -18.56 -2.31 -8.58
CA ILE A 319 -19.49 -1.87 -7.53
C ILE A 319 -19.32 -0.38 -7.34
N VAL A 320 -20.42 0.36 -7.39
CA VAL A 320 -20.43 1.81 -7.10
C VAL A 320 -21.25 2.06 -5.85
N ARG A 321 -20.69 2.76 -4.88
CA ARG A 321 -21.39 3.27 -3.70
C ARG A 321 -21.96 4.64 -4.02
N MET A 322 -23.25 4.80 -3.79
CA MET A 322 -23.99 6.06 -3.87
C MET A 322 -24.19 6.61 -2.46
N ARG A 323 -24.00 7.90 -2.27
CA ARG A 323 -24.24 8.60 -1.00
C ARG A 323 -25.04 9.87 -1.23
N GLY A 324 -25.83 10.25 -0.25
CA GLY A 324 -26.66 11.46 -0.33
C GLY A 324 -28.02 11.24 -0.98
N LEU A 325 -28.44 9.99 -1.18
CA LEU A 325 -29.76 9.67 -1.73
C LEU A 325 -30.89 10.26 -0.87
N PRO A 326 -32.02 10.67 -1.49
CA PRO A 326 -33.26 10.91 -0.76
C PRO A 326 -33.63 9.67 0.06
N TYR A 327 -34.23 9.89 1.25
CA TYR A 327 -34.58 8.75 2.13
C TYR A 327 -35.71 7.90 1.58
N ASP A 328 -36.49 8.45 0.65
CA ASP A 328 -37.57 7.82 -0.09
C ASP A 328 -37.14 7.34 -1.49
N ALA A 329 -35.84 7.36 -1.78
CA ALA A 329 -35.29 6.92 -3.06
C ALA A 329 -35.72 5.48 -3.38
N THR A 330 -36.14 5.26 -4.62
CA THR A 330 -36.56 3.96 -5.15
C THR A 330 -35.51 3.37 -6.07
N PRO A 331 -35.49 2.03 -6.28
CA PRO A 331 -34.60 1.42 -7.28
C PRO A 331 -34.80 2.03 -8.68
N GLN A 332 -36.04 2.35 -9.05
CA GLN A 332 -36.34 2.91 -10.36
C GLN A 332 -35.63 4.27 -10.58
N GLN A 333 -35.62 5.15 -9.59
CA GLN A 333 -34.91 6.43 -9.65
C GLN A 333 -33.39 6.24 -9.81
N VAL A 334 -32.82 5.21 -9.20
CA VAL A 334 -31.41 4.85 -9.36
C VAL A 334 -31.13 4.34 -10.78
N LEU A 335 -32.01 3.49 -11.31
CA LEU A 335 -31.89 3.00 -12.69
C LEU A 335 -31.98 4.15 -13.70
N GLU A 336 -32.95 5.06 -13.55
CA GLU A 336 -33.10 6.26 -14.37
C GLU A 336 -31.88 7.17 -14.27
N PHE A 337 -31.32 7.34 -13.08
CA PHE A 337 -30.11 8.12 -12.87
C PHE A 337 -28.93 7.61 -13.69
N PHE A 338 -28.74 6.29 -13.83
CA PHE A 338 -27.66 5.71 -14.62
C PHE A 338 -28.00 5.52 -16.10
N SER A 339 -29.26 5.35 -16.46
CA SER A 339 -29.69 5.21 -17.85
C SER A 339 -29.88 6.54 -18.59
N SER A 340 -30.00 7.68 -17.88
CA SER A 340 -30.19 9.01 -18.46
C SER A 340 -28.87 9.63 -18.95
N GLY A 341 -28.93 10.61 -19.86
CA GLY A 341 -27.82 11.43 -20.32
C GLY A 341 -27.06 10.86 -21.53
N GLU A 342 -25.92 11.46 -21.88
CA GLU A 342 -25.17 11.19 -23.11
C GLU A 342 -24.52 9.82 -23.16
N GLU A 343 -24.06 9.32 -22.00
CA GLU A 343 -23.42 7.99 -21.86
C GLU A 343 -24.24 7.13 -20.90
N PRO A 344 -25.32 6.47 -21.37
CA PRO A 344 -26.13 5.61 -20.52
C PRO A 344 -25.36 4.37 -20.09
N VAL A 345 -25.53 3.96 -18.80
CA VAL A 345 -24.95 2.76 -18.24
C VAL A 345 -26.08 1.91 -17.64
N GLN A 346 -26.05 0.61 -17.92
CA GLN A 346 -27.06 -0.30 -17.40
C GLN A 346 -26.59 -0.92 -16.07
N VAL A 347 -27.46 -0.83 -15.08
CA VAL A 347 -27.28 -1.54 -13.80
C VAL A 347 -27.47 -3.03 -14.03
N LEU A 348 -26.57 -3.85 -13.53
CA LEU A 348 -26.65 -5.30 -13.61
C LEU A 348 -27.91 -5.78 -12.87
N ASP A 349 -28.70 -6.68 -13.49
CA ASP A 349 -29.96 -7.22 -12.97
C ASP A 349 -31.03 -6.17 -12.58
N GLY A 350 -30.93 -4.96 -13.12
CA GLY A 350 -31.91 -3.91 -12.90
C GLY A 350 -32.09 -3.54 -11.43
N ALA A 351 -33.33 -3.60 -10.92
CA ALA A 351 -33.65 -3.22 -9.55
C ALA A 351 -32.93 -4.07 -8.50
N ASP A 352 -32.67 -5.33 -8.80
CA ASP A 352 -31.99 -6.27 -7.92
C ASP A 352 -30.48 -6.00 -7.83
N GLY A 353 -29.92 -5.27 -8.79
CA GLY A 353 -28.55 -4.77 -8.76
C GLY A 353 -28.35 -3.51 -7.91
N VAL A 354 -29.40 -3.04 -7.23
CA VAL A 354 -29.37 -1.88 -6.32
C VAL A 354 -29.63 -2.33 -4.89
N LEU A 355 -28.65 -2.14 -4.00
CA LEU A 355 -28.74 -2.49 -2.59
C LEU A 355 -28.77 -1.21 -1.74
N PHE A 356 -29.92 -0.87 -1.17
CA PHE A 356 -30.05 0.25 -0.24
C PHE A 356 -29.58 -0.10 1.15
N VAL A 357 -28.74 0.75 1.72
CA VAL A 357 -28.26 0.58 3.09
C VAL A 357 -29.31 1.11 4.06
N ARG A 358 -29.74 0.28 4.99
CA ARG A 358 -30.71 0.63 6.04
C ARG A 358 -30.07 0.53 7.41
N ARG A 359 -30.53 1.36 8.35
CA ARG A 359 -30.17 1.25 9.76
C ARG A 359 -30.87 0.03 10.38
N ALA A 360 -30.47 -0.35 11.60
CA ALA A 360 -31.10 -1.42 12.35
C ALA A 360 -32.62 -1.23 12.59
N ASP A 361 -33.05 0.04 12.67
CA ASP A 361 -34.45 0.44 12.82
C ASP A 361 -35.25 0.39 11.49
N GLY A 362 -34.62 -0.02 10.38
CA GLY A 362 -35.22 -0.10 9.04
C GLY A 362 -35.19 1.22 8.25
N ARG A 363 -34.76 2.32 8.87
CA ARG A 363 -34.70 3.64 8.20
C ARG A 363 -33.57 3.68 7.15
N ALA A 364 -33.81 4.35 6.03
CA ALA A 364 -32.80 4.59 5.03
C ALA A 364 -31.63 5.43 5.58
N THR A 365 -30.39 5.09 5.18
CA THR A 365 -29.19 5.87 5.51
C THR A 365 -28.90 6.97 4.50
N GLY A 366 -29.50 6.87 3.30
CA GLY A 366 -29.15 7.68 2.12
C GLY A 366 -27.95 7.12 1.35
N ASP A 367 -27.49 5.90 1.66
CA ASP A 367 -26.46 5.19 0.93
C ASP A 367 -27.07 3.99 0.18
N ALA A 368 -26.50 3.66 -0.99
CA ALA A 368 -26.80 2.44 -1.73
C ALA A 368 -25.55 1.92 -2.44
N PHE A 369 -25.55 0.64 -2.78
CA PHE A 369 -24.57 0.02 -3.67
C PHE A 369 -25.23 -0.40 -4.97
N VAL A 370 -24.53 -0.23 -6.09
CA VAL A 370 -25.02 -0.51 -7.43
C VAL A 370 -24.00 -1.34 -8.19
N LEU A 371 -24.48 -2.38 -8.89
CA LEU A 371 -23.65 -3.34 -9.61
C LEU A 371 -23.62 -3.02 -11.11
N PHE A 372 -22.42 -3.17 -11.72
CA PHE A 372 -22.23 -3.09 -13.16
C PHE A 372 -21.45 -4.31 -13.67
N SER A 373 -21.80 -4.75 -14.89
CA SER A 373 -21.25 -5.99 -15.45
C SER A 373 -19.85 -5.86 -16.02
N LYS A 374 -19.44 -4.65 -16.46
CA LYS A 374 -18.19 -4.44 -17.20
C LYS A 374 -17.34 -3.36 -16.56
N GLU A 375 -16.03 -3.57 -16.56
CA GLU A 375 -15.07 -2.57 -16.08
C GLU A 375 -15.15 -1.25 -16.85
N ALA A 376 -15.45 -1.29 -18.16
CA ALA A 376 -15.65 -0.10 -18.99
C ALA A 376 -16.83 0.79 -18.56
N ASP A 377 -17.74 0.28 -17.75
CA ASP A 377 -18.89 1.03 -17.23
C ASP A 377 -18.52 1.91 -16.03
N ALA A 378 -17.41 1.60 -15.33
CA ALA A 378 -16.98 2.32 -14.14
C ALA A 378 -16.75 3.82 -14.39
N PRO A 379 -15.94 4.26 -15.39
CA PRO A 379 -15.71 5.67 -15.64
C PRO A 379 -17.00 6.39 -16.03
N LYS A 380 -17.89 5.77 -16.81
CA LYS A 380 -19.19 6.33 -17.23
C LYS A 380 -20.13 6.51 -16.04
N ALA A 381 -20.23 5.50 -15.17
CA ALA A 381 -21.01 5.59 -13.95
C ALA A 381 -20.49 6.70 -13.02
N LEU A 382 -19.16 6.73 -12.78
CA LEU A 382 -18.52 7.71 -11.90
C LEU A 382 -18.56 9.15 -12.46
N ALA A 383 -18.62 9.35 -13.77
CA ALA A 383 -18.79 10.68 -14.39
C ALA A 383 -20.10 11.39 -13.97
N ARG A 384 -21.05 10.64 -13.39
CA ARG A 384 -22.29 11.21 -12.84
C ARG A 384 -22.15 11.72 -11.39
N HIS A 385 -20.93 11.69 -10.83
CA HIS A 385 -20.64 12.22 -9.50
C HIS A 385 -21.16 13.67 -9.37
N ARG A 386 -21.89 13.94 -8.27
CA ARG A 386 -22.56 15.21 -7.97
C ARG A 386 -23.71 15.60 -8.89
N LYS A 387 -24.23 14.70 -9.74
CA LYS A 387 -25.53 14.91 -10.39
C LYS A 387 -26.66 14.75 -9.37
N LEU A 388 -27.84 15.24 -9.72
CA LEU A 388 -28.99 15.31 -8.82
C LEU A 388 -29.91 14.09 -8.96
N ILE A 389 -30.43 13.60 -7.82
CA ILE A 389 -31.68 12.83 -7.74
C ILE A 389 -32.63 13.66 -6.89
N GLY A 390 -33.73 14.11 -7.49
CA GLY A 390 -34.61 15.11 -6.87
C GLY A 390 -33.84 16.41 -6.58
N ALA A 391 -33.81 16.83 -5.32
CA ALA A 391 -33.10 18.05 -4.87
C ALA A 391 -31.71 17.73 -4.25
N ARG A 392 -31.25 16.50 -4.28
CA ARG A 392 -30.02 16.11 -3.60
C ARG A 392 -28.90 15.77 -4.57
N TYR A 393 -27.70 16.29 -4.30
CA TYR A 393 -26.47 15.89 -4.99
C TYR A 393 -26.04 14.51 -4.54
N ILE A 394 -25.71 13.63 -5.50
CA ILE A 394 -25.30 12.26 -5.25
C ILE A 394 -23.79 12.14 -5.39
N GLU A 395 -23.15 11.69 -4.32
CA GLU A 395 -21.73 11.34 -4.34
C GLU A 395 -21.58 9.89 -4.78
N LEU A 396 -20.70 9.64 -5.75
CA LEU A 396 -20.39 8.31 -6.27
C LEU A 396 -18.95 7.95 -5.97
N PHE A 397 -18.74 6.72 -5.53
CA PHE A 397 -17.42 6.17 -5.23
C PHE A 397 -17.34 4.75 -5.77
N ARG A 398 -16.23 4.39 -6.41
CA ARG A 398 -15.95 2.99 -6.69
C ARG A 398 -15.81 2.25 -5.34
N SER A 399 -16.48 1.11 -5.21
CA SER A 399 -16.55 0.32 -3.98
C SER A 399 -16.00 -1.09 -4.18
N THR A 400 -15.82 -1.81 -3.08
CA THR A 400 -15.35 -3.20 -3.06
C THR A 400 -16.36 -4.11 -2.39
N THR A 401 -16.24 -5.42 -2.61
CA THR A 401 -17.04 -6.43 -1.90
C THR A 401 -16.87 -6.30 -0.39
N ALA A 402 -15.64 -6.07 0.07
CA ALA A 402 -15.34 -5.85 1.49
C ALA A 402 -16.03 -4.60 2.06
N GLU A 403 -16.14 -3.51 1.29
CA GLU A 403 -16.84 -2.31 1.74
C GLU A 403 -18.35 -2.54 1.89
N VAL A 404 -18.96 -3.27 0.94
CA VAL A 404 -20.37 -3.69 1.05
C VAL A 404 -20.59 -4.48 2.34
N GLN A 405 -19.74 -5.49 2.59
CA GLN A 405 -19.84 -6.34 3.77
C GLN A 405 -19.65 -5.57 5.07
N GLN A 406 -18.65 -4.69 5.16
CA GLN A 406 -18.44 -3.84 6.35
C GLN A 406 -19.66 -2.97 6.65
N VAL A 407 -20.26 -2.36 5.63
CA VAL A 407 -21.42 -1.47 5.82
C VAL A 407 -22.64 -2.26 6.29
N LEU A 408 -22.88 -3.44 5.73
CA LEU A 408 -24.03 -4.28 6.12
C LEU A 408 -23.82 -4.97 7.46
N ASN A 409 -22.62 -5.44 7.79
CA ASN A 409 -22.31 -6.02 9.11
C ASN A 409 -22.61 -5.02 10.23
N ARG A 410 -22.21 -3.76 10.08
CA ARG A 410 -22.51 -2.69 11.07
C ARG A 410 -24.00 -2.44 11.25
N SER A 411 -24.77 -2.56 10.16
CA SER A 411 -26.23 -2.43 10.24
C SER A 411 -26.87 -3.55 11.08
N LEU A 412 -26.23 -4.71 11.16
CA LEU A 412 -26.69 -5.85 11.99
C LEU A 412 -26.24 -5.74 13.44
N GLU A 413 -24.98 -5.35 13.69
CA GLU A 413 -24.44 -5.19 15.05
C GLU A 413 -25.29 -4.21 15.85
N SER A 414 -25.81 -3.18 15.17
CA SER A 414 -26.78 -2.26 15.77
C SER A 414 -28.15 -2.91 16.06
N ARG A 415 -28.50 -4.08 15.47
CA ARG A 415 -29.72 -4.83 15.75
C ARG A 415 -29.64 -5.71 17.00
N GLY A 416 -28.42 -6.16 17.37
CA GLY A 416 -28.17 -7.06 18.50
C GLY A 416 -28.12 -6.41 19.87
N GLN A 417 -28.11 -5.09 19.94
CA GLN A 417 -28.15 -4.38 21.23
C GLN A 417 -29.59 -4.17 21.70
N THR A 418 -30.22 -5.24 22.20
CA THR A 418 -31.35 -5.13 23.12
C THR A 418 -30.84 -4.50 24.43
N PRO A 419 -31.51 -3.49 25.00
CA PRO A 419 -31.07 -2.90 26.27
C PRO A 419 -31.34 -3.90 27.40
N GLY A 420 -30.38 -4.71 27.77
CA GLY A 420 -30.57 -5.67 28.85
C GLY A 420 -29.46 -6.66 29.18
N ALA A 421 -28.32 -6.64 28.52
CA ALA A 421 -27.16 -7.45 28.91
C ALA A 421 -25.92 -6.57 29.03
N GLN A 422 -25.69 -6.02 30.21
CA GLN A 422 -24.41 -5.43 30.60
C GLN A 422 -23.42 -6.57 30.85
N GLU A 423 -22.65 -6.92 29.84
CA GLU A 423 -21.39 -7.61 30.05
C GLU A 423 -20.37 -6.56 30.51
N LEU A 424 -19.95 -6.69 31.75
CA LEU A 424 -18.95 -5.81 32.41
C LEU A 424 -17.60 -6.00 31.72
N VAL A 425 -17.33 -5.18 30.70
CA VAL A 425 -15.96 -4.96 30.20
C VAL A 425 -15.30 -3.98 31.15
N PRO A 426 -14.06 -4.21 31.62
CA PRO A 426 -13.40 -3.27 32.51
C PRO A 426 -13.22 -1.94 31.80
N VAL A 427 -13.91 -0.94 32.30
CA VAL A 427 -13.79 0.45 31.83
C VAL A 427 -12.43 0.97 32.23
N THR A 428 -11.50 0.99 31.29
CA THR A 428 -10.30 1.82 31.39
C THR A 428 -10.78 3.26 31.39
N LEU A 429 -10.56 3.97 32.50
CA LEU A 429 -10.86 5.38 32.67
C LEU A 429 -10.19 6.19 31.54
N VAL A 430 -10.94 6.50 30.49
CA VAL A 430 -10.56 7.51 29.51
C VAL A 430 -10.84 8.88 30.15
N PRO A 431 -9.89 9.83 30.13
CA PRO A 431 -10.13 11.16 30.63
C PRO A 431 -11.35 11.77 29.94
N GLN A 432 -12.31 12.26 30.72
CA GLN A 432 -13.47 12.99 30.18
C GLN A 432 -12.96 14.28 29.55
N HIS A 433 -12.92 14.35 28.25
CA HIS A 433 -12.72 15.59 27.53
C HIS A 433 -13.97 16.44 27.68
N VAL A 434 -13.80 17.68 28.14
CA VAL A 434 -14.88 18.67 28.15
C VAL A 434 -15.08 19.13 26.71
N ILE A 435 -15.95 18.42 25.99
CA ILE A 435 -16.33 18.76 24.62
C ILE A 435 -17.62 19.55 24.69
N THR A 436 -17.63 20.78 24.23
CA THR A 436 -18.86 21.52 24.00
C THR A 436 -19.60 20.88 22.83
N SER A 437 -20.64 20.11 23.13
CA SER A 437 -21.54 19.56 22.11
C SER A 437 -22.42 20.66 21.54
N GLY A 438 -22.50 20.78 20.24
CA GLY A 438 -23.35 21.74 19.55
C GLY A 438 -23.37 21.53 18.04
N THR A 439 -24.43 22.03 17.41
CA THR A 439 -24.60 22.03 15.95
C THR A 439 -23.82 23.16 15.26
N ALA A 440 -23.23 24.08 16.04
CA ALA A 440 -22.38 25.14 15.53
C ALA A 440 -21.15 24.55 14.82
N LYS A 441 -20.79 25.12 13.69
CA LYS A 441 -19.63 24.67 12.87
C LYS A 441 -18.36 25.40 13.31
N ASP A 442 -18.08 25.39 14.58
CA ASP A 442 -16.93 26.03 15.23
C ASP A 442 -15.70 25.13 15.34
N CYS A 443 -15.75 23.94 14.73
CA CYS A 443 -14.65 22.98 14.74
C CYS A 443 -14.04 22.80 13.36
N VAL A 444 -12.75 22.43 13.31
CA VAL A 444 -12.08 21.94 12.11
C VAL A 444 -11.56 20.53 12.31
N ARG A 445 -11.70 19.70 11.28
CA ARG A 445 -11.16 18.36 11.21
C ARG A 445 -9.96 18.35 10.29
N LEU A 446 -8.81 17.92 10.81
CA LEU A 446 -7.58 17.70 10.05
C LEU A 446 -7.47 16.23 9.67
N ARG A 447 -7.05 15.97 8.43
CA ARG A 447 -6.81 14.63 7.89
C ARG A 447 -5.49 14.58 7.16
N GLY A 448 -4.84 13.41 7.18
CA GLY A 448 -3.56 13.20 6.52
C GLY A 448 -2.37 13.59 7.39
N LEU A 449 -2.56 13.77 8.69
CA LEU A 449 -1.47 14.00 9.64
C LEU A 449 -0.44 12.86 9.60
N PRO A 450 0.85 13.14 9.69
CA PRO A 450 1.84 12.11 10.01
C PRO A 450 1.42 11.38 11.29
N TYR A 451 1.60 10.06 11.34
CA TYR A 451 1.20 9.28 12.52
C TYR A 451 2.02 9.62 13.77
N GLU A 452 3.22 10.13 13.55
CA GLU A 452 4.12 10.62 14.62
C GLU A 452 3.83 12.09 14.99
N ALA A 453 2.85 12.74 14.34
CA ALA A 453 2.50 14.13 14.64
C ALA A 453 1.94 14.28 16.06
N GLN A 454 2.40 15.30 16.75
CA GLN A 454 1.97 15.71 18.07
C GLN A 454 1.23 17.06 17.99
N VAL A 455 0.67 17.49 19.09
CA VAL A 455 -0.10 18.75 19.15
C VAL A 455 0.71 19.95 18.67
N GLU A 456 1.99 20.01 19.00
CA GLU A 456 2.91 21.09 18.61
C GLU A 456 3.04 21.23 17.10
N HIS A 457 3.04 20.10 16.37
CA HIS A 457 3.10 20.10 14.91
C HIS A 457 1.80 20.64 14.30
N ILE A 458 0.66 20.35 14.94
CA ILE A 458 -0.65 20.88 14.53
C ILE A 458 -0.69 22.39 14.78
N LEU A 459 -0.26 22.87 15.94
CA LEU A 459 -0.20 24.29 16.25
C LEU A 459 0.71 25.05 15.27
N THR A 460 1.87 24.49 14.95
CA THR A 460 2.79 25.06 13.96
C THR A 460 2.16 25.09 12.55
N PHE A 461 1.41 24.05 12.16
CA PHE A 461 0.73 24.01 10.87
C PHE A 461 -0.41 25.04 10.79
N LEU A 462 -1.18 25.20 11.86
CA LEU A 462 -2.28 26.14 11.91
C LEU A 462 -1.81 27.60 12.00
N ASP A 463 -0.57 27.84 12.48
CA ASP A 463 0.12 29.13 12.48
C ASP A 463 -0.73 30.23 13.13
N GLU A 464 -1.13 31.27 12.39
CA GLU A 464 -1.94 32.37 12.90
C GLU A 464 -3.30 31.95 13.49
N PHE A 465 -3.86 30.81 13.04
CA PHE A 465 -5.12 30.27 13.56
C PHE A 465 -4.96 29.54 14.90
N ALA A 466 -3.74 29.23 15.33
CA ALA A 466 -3.50 28.57 16.61
C ALA A 466 -4.00 29.41 17.81
N LYS A 467 -4.00 30.74 17.69
CA LYS A 467 -4.53 31.67 18.70
C LYS A 467 -6.06 31.61 18.86
N ASN A 468 -6.76 31.11 17.86
CA ASN A 468 -8.22 30.97 17.84
C ASN A 468 -8.68 29.59 18.34
N ILE A 469 -7.78 28.76 18.85
CA ILE A 469 -8.13 27.47 19.42
C ILE A 469 -8.59 27.66 20.85
N VAL A 470 -9.74 27.07 21.22
CA VAL A 470 -10.22 27.13 22.61
C VAL A 470 -9.31 26.30 23.52
N MET A 471 -9.30 26.61 24.80
CA MET A 471 -8.48 25.92 25.80
C MET A 471 -8.74 24.40 25.73
N GLN A 472 -7.68 23.59 25.55
CA GLN A 472 -7.75 22.13 25.34
C GLN A 472 -8.54 21.69 24.11
N GLY A 473 -8.72 22.56 23.13
CA GLY A 473 -9.52 22.30 21.93
C GLY A 473 -8.85 21.44 20.84
N VAL A 474 -7.68 20.83 21.08
CA VAL A 474 -7.02 19.93 20.11
C VAL A 474 -7.20 18.48 20.54
N HIS A 475 -7.89 17.69 19.72
CA HIS A 475 -8.22 16.30 19.99
C HIS A 475 -7.64 15.38 18.90
N MET A 476 -6.62 14.61 19.25
CA MET A 476 -6.07 13.58 18.36
C MET A 476 -6.99 12.37 18.29
N VAL A 477 -7.20 11.82 17.11
CA VAL A 477 -8.02 10.61 16.91
C VAL A 477 -7.13 9.38 16.92
N TYR A 478 -7.50 8.40 17.74
CA TYR A 478 -6.83 7.11 17.84
C TYR A 478 -7.75 6.00 17.32
N ASN A 479 -7.16 4.95 16.74
CA ASN A 479 -7.90 3.75 16.35
C ASN A 479 -8.22 2.87 17.57
N ALA A 480 -8.97 1.78 17.38
CA ALA A 480 -9.33 0.84 18.44
C ALA A 480 -8.12 0.19 19.15
N GLN A 481 -6.95 0.16 18.49
CA GLN A 481 -5.71 -0.36 19.04
C GLN A 481 -4.84 0.71 19.73
N GLY A 482 -5.37 1.94 19.91
CA GLY A 482 -4.64 3.04 20.56
C GLY A 482 -3.56 3.72 19.70
N HIS A 483 -3.50 3.43 18.39
CA HIS A 483 -2.56 4.11 17.49
C HIS A 483 -3.20 5.36 16.86
N PRO A 484 -2.41 6.42 16.57
CA PRO A 484 -2.92 7.61 15.89
C PRO A 484 -3.54 7.24 14.53
N SER A 485 -4.72 7.78 14.24
CA SER A 485 -5.44 7.54 12.98
C SER A 485 -4.98 8.43 11.82
N GLY A 486 -4.12 9.43 12.10
CA GLY A 486 -3.77 10.48 11.14
C GLY A 486 -4.84 11.57 11.01
N GLU A 487 -5.76 11.65 11.98
CA GLU A 487 -6.80 12.66 12.08
C GLU A 487 -6.73 13.39 13.42
N ALA A 488 -7.18 14.65 13.42
CA ALA A 488 -7.41 15.42 14.64
C ALA A 488 -8.61 16.34 14.46
N PHE A 489 -9.25 16.68 15.57
CA PHE A 489 -10.27 17.71 15.66
C PHE A 489 -9.76 18.88 16.47
N ILE A 490 -10.04 20.09 16.00
CA ILE A 490 -9.67 21.32 16.66
C ILE A 490 -10.92 22.16 16.85
N GLN A 491 -11.21 22.53 18.10
CA GLN A 491 -12.29 23.44 18.44
C GLN A 491 -11.77 24.87 18.40
N MET A 492 -12.43 25.68 17.59
CA MET A 492 -12.09 27.09 17.39
C MET A 492 -13.02 27.98 18.25
N ASP A 493 -12.61 29.21 18.42
CA ASP A 493 -13.39 30.23 19.20
C ASP A 493 -14.71 30.64 18.51
N SER A 494 -14.82 30.44 17.20
CA SER A 494 -15.98 30.81 16.40
C SER A 494 -16.12 30.04 15.11
N GLU A 495 -17.33 30.01 14.55
CA GLU A 495 -17.57 29.44 13.20
C GLU A 495 -16.80 30.19 12.10
N ALA A 496 -16.61 31.51 12.27
CA ALA A 496 -15.85 32.32 11.33
C ALA A 496 -14.37 31.94 11.31
N SER A 497 -13.77 31.73 12.48
CA SER A 497 -12.37 31.27 12.59
C SER A 497 -12.21 29.86 12.02
N ALA A 498 -13.14 28.95 12.27
CA ALA A 498 -13.16 27.60 11.72
C ALA A 498 -13.29 27.61 10.18
N PHE A 499 -14.16 28.45 9.65
CA PHE A 499 -14.33 28.61 8.20
C PHE A 499 -13.06 29.13 7.52
N LEU A 500 -12.49 30.22 8.04
CA LEU A 500 -11.26 30.81 7.49
C LEU A 500 -10.08 29.86 7.56
N CYS A 501 -9.92 29.17 8.70
CA CYS A 501 -8.91 28.14 8.87
C CYS A 501 -9.06 27.02 7.83
N ALA A 502 -10.27 26.49 7.65
CA ALA A 502 -10.53 25.46 6.67
C ALA A 502 -10.23 25.96 5.24
N GLN A 503 -10.60 27.21 4.90
CA GLN A 503 -10.37 27.79 3.57
C GLN A 503 -8.87 27.98 3.27
N GLN A 504 -8.10 28.49 4.22
CA GLN A 504 -6.71 28.88 3.99
C GLN A 504 -5.71 27.75 4.18
N LYS A 505 -5.99 26.80 5.09
CA LYS A 505 -5.08 25.69 5.42
C LYS A 505 -5.44 24.40 4.68
N HIS A 506 -6.57 24.32 3.97
CA HIS A 506 -6.94 23.15 3.18
C HIS A 506 -5.91 22.89 2.06
N HIS A 507 -5.45 21.64 1.96
CA HIS A 507 -4.42 21.21 1.02
C HIS A 507 -3.05 21.91 1.18
N ARG A 508 -2.76 22.51 2.34
CA ARG A 508 -1.43 23.01 2.66
C ARG A 508 -0.54 21.89 3.20
N TYR A 509 0.76 22.07 3.03
CA TYR A 509 1.74 21.08 3.49
C TYR A 509 2.13 21.30 4.93
N MET A 510 2.05 20.24 5.74
CA MET A 510 2.69 20.16 7.06
C MET A 510 4.08 19.59 6.90
N THR A 511 5.08 20.29 7.40
CA THR A 511 6.47 19.81 7.42
C THR A 511 6.72 19.03 8.70
N PHE A 512 7.24 17.81 8.59
CA PHE A 512 7.61 16.96 9.70
C PHE A 512 9.03 16.41 9.47
N GLY A 513 10.02 17.02 10.09
CA GLY A 513 11.43 16.77 9.82
C GLY A 513 11.77 17.05 8.35
N LYS A 514 12.24 16.04 7.62
CA LYS A 514 12.55 16.16 6.17
C LYS A 514 11.34 15.83 5.27
N LYS A 515 10.20 15.45 5.87
CA LYS A 515 9.01 15.02 5.14
C LYS A 515 7.98 16.15 5.06
N GLN A 516 7.22 16.18 3.96
CA GLN A 516 6.08 17.08 3.79
C GLN A 516 4.83 16.24 3.51
N ARG A 517 3.73 16.55 4.21
CA ARG A 517 2.41 15.99 3.94
C ARG A 517 1.40 17.09 3.73
N TYR A 518 0.60 17.00 2.68
CA TYR A 518 -0.53 17.89 2.55
C TYR A 518 -1.66 17.46 3.48
N ILE A 519 -2.28 18.45 4.10
CA ILE A 519 -3.33 18.24 5.10
C ILE A 519 -4.66 18.71 4.55
N GLU A 520 -5.66 17.85 4.65
CA GLU A 520 -7.04 18.22 4.36
C GLU A 520 -7.66 18.83 5.64
N VAL A 521 -8.21 20.03 5.52
CA VAL A 521 -8.83 20.76 6.62
C VAL A 521 -10.30 21.01 6.28
N PHE A 522 -11.22 20.49 7.11
CA PHE A 522 -12.66 20.62 6.90
C PHE A 522 -13.31 21.28 8.10
N GLN A 523 -14.22 22.21 7.85
CA GLN A 523 -15.09 22.73 8.90
C GLN A 523 -16.13 21.67 9.32
N CYS A 524 -16.35 21.50 10.60
CA CYS A 524 -17.30 20.53 11.16
C CYS A 524 -17.95 21.08 12.44
N SER A 525 -18.98 20.39 12.91
CA SER A 525 -19.64 20.75 14.16
C SER A 525 -19.02 20.04 15.37
N GLY A 526 -19.30 20.56 16.58
CA GLY A 526 -18.96 19.90 17.83
C GLY A 526 -19.61 18.51 17.94
N ASP A 527 -20.80 18.33 17.38
CA ASP A 527 -21.49 17.02 17.33
C ASP A 527 -20.75 16.03 16.41
N ASP A 528 -20.22 16.48 15.26
CA ASP A 528 -19.39 15.65 14.39
C ASP A 528 -18.09 15.21 15.09
N MET A 529 -17.48 16.11 15.85
CA MET A 529 -16.29 15.85 16.64
C MET A 529 -16.59 14.84 17.76
N ASN A 530 -17.67 15.05 18.51
CA ASN A 530 -18.12 14.17 19.58
C ASN A 530 -18.39 12.75 19.08
N LEU A 531 -19.10 12.62 17.96
CA LEU A 531 -19.42 11.34 17.35
C LEU A 531 -18.16 10.52 17.02
N VAL A 532 -17.09 11.17 16.61
CA VAL A 532 -15.83 10.49 16.30
C VAL A 532 -15.03 10.15 17.55
N LEU A 533 -14.95 11.06 18.51
CA LEU A 533 -14.13 10.87 19.72
C LEU A 533 -14.76 9.89 20.72
N THR A 534 -16.10 9.80 20.77
CA THR A 534 -16.84 8.89 21.68
C THR A 534 -17.18 7.53 21.04
N GLY A 535 -16.70 7.25 19.82
CA GLY A 535 -17.00 5.98 19.14
C GLY A 535 -18.47 5.80 18.74
N GLY A 536 -19.24 6.90 18.64
CA GLY A 536 -20.63 6.88 18.16
C GLY A 536 -21.68 6.66 19.24
N VAL A 537 -21.31 6.63 20.52
CA VAL A 537 -22.27 6.67 21.64
C VAL A 537 -22.64 8.14 21.87
N GLY A 538 -23.71 8.59 21.20
CA GLY A 538 -24.24 9.94 21.41
C GLY A 538 -24.75 10.11 22.85
N PRO A 539 -24.57 11.28 23.47
CA PRO A 539 -25.18 11.57 24.78
C PRO A 539 -26.71 11.56 24.65
N SER A 540 -27.38 10.78 25.49
CA SER A 540 -28.83 10.86 25.64
C SER A 540 -29.22 12.31 26.01
N PRO A 541 -30.33 12.89 25.48
CA PRO A 541 -30.72 14.24 25.81
C PRO A 541 -30.99 14.33 27.31
N PRO A 542 -30.52 15.40 27.99
CA PRO A 542 -30.74 15.56 29.43
C PRO A 542 -32.22 15.67 29.70
N LYS A 543 -32.73 14.80 30.59
CA LYS A 543 -34.07 14.97 31.20
C LYS A 543 -34.03 16.27 31.99
N VAL A 544 -34.86 17.22 31.58
CA VAL A 544 -35.09 18.47 32.32
C VAL A 544 -35.70 18.10 33.68
N LEU A 545 -34.92 18.19 34.73
CA LEU A 545 -35.40 18.21 36.10
C LEU A 545 -35.47 19.66 36.51
N SER A 546 -36.67 20.09 36.96
CA SER A 546 -36.97 21.43 37.47
C SER A 546 -36.06 21.81 38.63
N PRO A 547 -35.69 23.11 38.79
CA PRO A 547 -34.75 23.54 39.82
C PRO A 547 -35.40 23.60 41.21
N GLY A 548 -34.80 22.87 42.16
CA GLY A 548 -35.01 23.10 43.60
C GLY A 548 -34.02 24.15 44.13
N PRO A 549 -34.34 24.83 45.21
CA PRO A 549 -33.61 26.02 45.67
C PRO A 549 -32.23 25.67 46.26
N VAL A 550 -31.20 26.41 45.83
CA VAL A 550 -29.83 26.29 46.32
C VAL A 550 -29.59 27.24 47.47
N ALA A 551 -29.18 26.72 48.62
CA ALA A 551 -28.68 27.50 49.76
C ALA A 551 -27.19 27.81 49.54
N TYR A 552 -26.84 29.10 49.62
CA TYR A 552 -25.47 29.60 49.62
C TYR A 552 -24.77 29.36 50.95
N TYR A 553 -23.56 28.78 50.91
CA TYR A 553 -22.64 28.83 52.05
C TYR A 553 -21.27 29.32 51.55
N TYR A 554 -20.85 30.50 52.08
CA TYR A 554 -19.48 30.99 52.02
C TYR A 554 -18.73 30.59 53.31
N PRO A 555 -17.45 30.20 53.18
CA PRO A 555 -16.50 30.58 54.25
C PRO A 555 -15.26 31.30 53.69
N ALA A 556 -14.74 32.13 54.61
CA ALA A 556 -13.78 33.20 54.46
C ALA A 556 -12.31 32.76 54.21
N LEU A 557 -11.63 33.62 53.45
CA LEU A 557 -10.24 34.11 53.51
C LEU A 557 -9.15 33.36 54.29
N GLY A 558 -8.08 32.98 53.58
CA GLY A 558 -6.71 32.77 54.05
C GLY A 558 -5.70 32.91 52.88
N PRO A 559 -4.41 33.21 53.13
CA PRO A 559 -3.58 34.08 52.31
C PRO A 559 -2.85 33.44 51.14
N THR A 560 -2.65 34.26 50.12
CA THR A 560 -1.83 34.25 48.92
C THR A 560 -0.60 33.34 48.89
N LEU A 561 -0.60 32.41 47.90
CA LEU A 561 0.59 31.82 47.29
C LEU A 561 0.53 32.09 45.78
N PRO A 562 1.69 32.30 45.11
CA PRO A 562 1.71 32.58 43.68
C PRO A 562 1.24 31.39 42.87
N PRO A 563 0.65 31.59 41.65
CA PRO A 563 0.10 30.52 40.86
C PRO A 563 1.24 29.62 40.33
N PRO A 564 1.06 28.29 40.38
CA PRO A 564 1.99 27.38 39.73
C PRO A 564 1.88 27.55 38.23
N LEU A 565 3.02 27.63 37.54
CA LEU A 565 3.16 27.53 36.12
C LEU A 565 2.49 26.21 35.65
N LEU A 566 1.34 26.32 34.98
CA LEU A 566 0.64 25.19 34.39
C LEU A 566 1.48 24.64 33.26
N TYR A 567 2.20 23.55 33.55
CA TYR A 567 2.82 22.68 32.55
C TYR A 567 1.73 21.93 31.81
N TRP A 568 1.68 22.06 30.50
CA TRP A 568 0.77 21.33 29.63
C TRP A 568 1.22 19.85 29.54
N GLY A 569 0.92 19.07 30.58
CA GLY A 569 1.18 17.64 30.61
C GLY A 569 0.01 16.86 30.03
N TYR A 570 0.11 16.42 28.79
CA TYR A 570 -0.68 15.30 28.31
C TYR A 570 -0.17 14.02 28.97
N PRO A 571 -1.04 13.06 29.32
CA PRO A 571 -0.58 11.78 29.83
C PRO A 571 0.25 11.09 28.73
N THR A 572 1.51 10.84 29.05
CA THR A 572 2.35 9.94 28.26
C THR A 572 1.70 8.55 28.23
N PRO A 573 1.68 7.86 27.06
CA PRO A 573 1.20 6.47 27.00
C PRO A 573 2.03 5.61 27.96
N PRO A 574 1.44 4.55 28.57
CA PRO A 574 2.16 3.68 29.46
C PRO A 574 3.35 3.06 28.75
N VAL A 575 4.55 3.34 29.24
CA VAL A 575 5.78 2.65 28.82
C VAL A 575 5.63 1.19 29.23
N SER A 576 5.65 0.30 28.24
CA SER A 576 5.82 -1.13 28.50
C SER A 576 7.09 -1.34 29.31
N PRO A 577 7.10 -2.22 30.32
CA PRO A 577 8.29 -2.47 31.11
C PRO A 577 9.39 -2.99 30.18
N ALA A 578 10.47 -2.25 30.10
CA ALA A 578 11.67 -2.69 29.43
C ALA A 578 12.20 -3.91 30.19
N HIS A 579 12.20 -5.06 29.54
CA HIS A 579 13.00 -6.18 29.99
C HIS A 579 14.47 -5.74 29.94
N TYR A 580 15.07 -5.60 31.09
CA TYR A 580 16.51 -5.47 31.25
C TYR A 580 17.17 -6.76 30.71
N TYR A 581 17.73 -6.68 29.51
CA TYR A 581 18.71 -7.65 29.05
C TYR A 581 20.03 -7.32 29.71
N HIS A 582 20.45 -8.12 30.66
CA HIS A 582 21.84 -8.18 31.11
C HIS A 582 22.65 -8.88 30.01
N PRO A 583 23.72 -8.27 29.48
CA PRO A 583 24.66 -9.01 28.64
C PRO A 583 25.39 -10.04 29.46
N PRO A 584 25.66 -11.23 28.92
CA PRO A 584 26.44 -12.25 29.65
C PRO A 584 27.88 -11.77 29.83
N GLN A 585 28.36 -11.86 31.07
CA GLN A 585 29.78 -11.62 31.44
C GLN A 585 30.63 -12.72 30.80
N HIS A 586 31.56 -12.33 29.96
CA HIS A 586 32.65 -13.22 29.53
C HIS A 586 33.62 -13.48 30.66
N PRO A 587 34.15 -14.72 30.82
CA PRO A 587 35.16 -15.02 31.81
C PRO A 587 36.50 -14.38 31.43
N GLN A 588 37.11 -13.75 32.40
CA GLN A 588 38.47 -13.22 32.32
C GLN A 588 39.46 -14.38 32.15
N THR A 589 40.18 -14.41 31.04
CA THR A 589 41.43 -15.16 30.88
C THR A 589 42.59 -14.22 31.19
N MET A 590 43.40 -14.64 32.14
CA MET A 590 44.66 -13.99 32.56
C MET A 590 45.63 -13.89 31.40
N ILE A 591 46.22 -12.71 31.25
CA ILE A 591 47.38 -12.46 30.38
C ILE A 591 48.61 -12.38 31.30
N PRO A 592 49.71 -13.09 31.04
CA PRO A 592 50.98 -12.88 31.76
C PRO A 592 51.72 -11.66 31.19
N GLU A 593 52.28 -10.87 32.08
CA GLU A 593 53.23 -9.78 31.83
C GLU A 593 54.43 -10.24 31.00
N VAL A 594 54.80 -9.44 29.99
CA VAL A 594 56.16 -9.45 29.44
C VAL A 594 56.63 -7.99 29.28
N VAL A 595 57.78 -7.79 29.86
CA VAL A 595 58.65 -6.65 30.06
C VAL A 595 58.92 -5.83 28.79
N SER A 596 58.99 -4.50 28.98
CA SER A 596 59.38 -3.44 28.06
C SER A 596 60.86 -3.49 27.68
N VAL A 597 61.19 -3.22 26.41
CA VAL A 597 62.43 -2.52 26.01
C VAL A 597 62.21 -1.77 24.69
N GLY A 598 62.44 -0.45 24.73
CA GLY A 598 63.17 0.33 23.73
C GLY A 598 62.52 0.80 22.44
N GLY A 599 62.19 2.07 22.39
CA GLY A 599 62.66 3.10 21.48
C GLY A 599 62.47 2.91 19.95
N GLY A 600 61.67 3.79 19.33
CA GLY A 600 61.69 3.97 17.90
C GLY A 600 60.57 4.92 17.44
N SER A 601 60.95 6.09 16.94
CA SER A 601 60.06 7.14 16.43
C SER A 601 59.14 6.71 15.26
N PRO A 602 57.99 7.34 15.05
CA PRO A 602 57.03 6.97 14.00
C PRO A 602 57.42 7.52 12.63
N LEU A 603 57.30 6.66 11.63
CA LEU A 603 57.31 7.03 10.20
C LEU A 603 55.92 7.50 9.72
N PRO A 604 55.86 8.43 8.77
CA PRO A 604 54.56 9.02 8.33
C PRO A 604 53.79 8.10 7.40
N LEU A 605 52.44 8.18 7.50
CA LEU A 605 51.47 7.56 6.62
C LEU A 605 51.56 8.07 5.18
N PRO A 606 51.39 7.22 4.16
CA PRO A 606 51.32 7.66 2.76
C PRO A 606 49.98 8.30 2.44
N ALA A 607 50.00 9.34 1.62
CA ALA A 607 48.86 10.06 1.05
C ALA A 607 48.01 9.14 0.13
N PRO A 608 46.71 9.43 -0.05
CA PRO A 608 45.84 8.65 -0.94
C PRO A 608 46.23 8.88 -2.39
N ALA A 609 46.31 7.78 -3.16
CA ALA A 609 46.58 7.78 -4.58
C ALA A 609 45.41 8.42 -5.37
N ALA A 610 45.78 9.28 -6.33
CA ALA A 610 44.85 9.90 -7.27
C ALA A 610 44.19 8.87 -8.19
N CYS A 611 42.91 9.05 -8.47
CA CYS A 611 42.18 8.33 -9.49
C CYS A 611 42.76 8.60 -10.89
N PRO A 612 42.84 7.61 -11.78
CA PRO A 612 43.20 7.83 -13.16
C PRO A 612 42.05 8.44 -13.96
N GLU A 613 42.39 9.51 -14.70
CA GLU A 613 41.53 10.14 -15.71
C GLU A 613 41.23 9.15 -16.87
N TRP A 614 39.97 9.11 -17.30
CA TRP A 614 39.51 8.36 -18.46
C TRP A 614 39.71 9.16 -19.75
N PRO A 615 40.15 8.56 -20.86
CA PRO A 615 40.31 9.27 -22.13
C PRO A 615 38.95 9.48 -22.80
N ILE A 616 38.73 10.73 -23.21
CA ILE A 616 37.64 11.15 -24.10
C ILE A 616 37.91 10.63 -25.50
N PHE A 617 37.08 9.72 -26.02
CA PHE A 617 37.02 9.41 -27.44
C PHE A 617 36.01 10.31 -28.13
N MET A 618 36.49 11.27 -28.90
CA MET A 618 35.70 11.91 -29.94
C MET A 618 35.55 10.93 -31.11
N VAL A 619 34.33 10.75 -31.55
CA VAL A 619 33.99 10.09 -32.83
C VAL A 619 33.47 11.16 -33.76
N ASN A 620 34.15 11.29 -34.90
CA ASN A 620 33.68 12.00 -36.10
C ASN A 620 32.45 11.31 -36.71
#